data_f882e0a386edca8dce79ab1ed9937963
#
_entry.id   f882e0a386edca8dce79ab1ed9937963
#
_cell.length_a   1.000
_cell.length_b   1.000
_cell.length_c   1.000
_cell.angle_alpha   90.00
_cell.angle_beta   90.00
_cell.angle_gamma   90.00
#
_symmetry.space_group_name_H-M   'P 1'
#
loop_
_entity.id
_entity.type
_entity.pdbx_description
1 polymer ?
#
loop_
_entity_poly.entity_id
_entity_poly.type
_entity_poly.pdbx_seq_one_letter_code
_entity_poly.pdbx_strand_id
1 'polypeptide(L)'
;MSKLECKDLSKSFSISGDTIEVINNINLSITEGDKVAITGKSGAGKSTLLQILASLDSPTSGRVYLDKTDFASLSNDGLSQIRLHNFGFVYQFHHLLDDLSVEENISIPLSLKNELNSKSKILINKTMKELDIYERKNHLPWKLSGGEKQRVAIARAIVTKPKFLFLDEPTGNLDRKNASVIQSLIFEMSDKYGIALISATHDNDFISSFENIYEISGTKLNKIYE
;
A
#
# COMPACT_ATOMS: atom_id res chain seq x y z
N MET A 1 18.94 -4.34 -4.16
CA MET A 1 17.77 -3.71 -3.52
C MET A 1 17.09 -2.85 -4.56
N SER A 2 15.78 -2.98 -4.70
CA SER A 2 15.00 -2.15 -5.63
C SER A 2 14.73 -0.79 -5.04
N LYS A 3 14.60 0.23 -5.92
CA LYS A 3 14.40 1.63 -5.56
C LYS A 3 13.18 2.18 -6.29
N LEU A 4 12.22 2.72 -5.53
CA LEU A 4 11.10 3.50 -6.04
C LEU A 4 11.42 5.00 -5.85
N GLU A 5 11.30 5.80 -6.91
CA GLU A 5 11.73 7.19 -6.90
C GLU A 5 10.75 8.06 -7.67
N CYS A 6 10.43 9.24 -7.16
CA CYS A 6 9.78 10.28 -7.97
C CYS A 6 10.64 11.54 -8.05
N LYS A 7 10.55 12.24 -9.20
CA LYS A 7 11.29 13.45 -9.50
C LYS A 7 10.36 14.54 -10.02
N ASP A 8 10.44 15.70 -9.36
CA ASP A 8 9.70 16.93 -9.68
C ASP A 8 8.19 16.68 -9.84
N LEU A 9 7.66 15.77 -9.02
CA LEU A 9 6.32 15.25 -9.14
C LEU A 9 5.27 16.29 -8.74
N SER A 10 4.34 16.58 -9.65
CA SER A 10 3.22 17.47 -9.38
C SER A 10 1.91 16.88 -9.87
N LYS A 11 0.83 17.18 -9.16
CA LYS A 11 -0.55 16.78 -9.53
C LYS A 11 -1.52 17.90 -9.29
N SER A 12 -2.29 18.20 -10.32
CA SER A 12 -3.42 19.12 -10.27
C SER A 12 -4.67 18.46 -10.83
N PHE A 13 -5.83 18.87 -10.33
CA PHE A 13 -7.14 18.44 -10.82
C PHE A 13 -7.90 19.65 -11.35
N SER A 14 -8.61 19.47 -12.47
CA SER A 14 -9.52 20.48 -13.04
C SER A 14 -10.93 20.18 -12.53
N ILE A 15 -11.51 21.12 -11.77
CA ILE A 15 -12.87 21.02 -11.24
C ILE A 15 -13.62 22.29 -11.64
N SER A 16 -14.67 22.16 -12.45
CA SER A 16 -15.54 23.27 -12.86
C SER A 16 -14.81 24.49 -13.48
N GLY A 17 -13.66 24.24 -14.13
CA GLY A 17 -12.87 25.31 -14.75
C GLY A 17 -11.72 25.86 -13.90
N ASP A 18 -11.72 25.58 -12.60
CA ASP A 18 -10.61 25.91 -11.69
C ASP A 18 -9.59 24.77 -11.64
N THR A 19 -8.31 25.13 -11.50
CA THR A 19 -7.22 24.17 -11.32
C THR A 19 -6.80 24.15 -9.86
N ILE A 20 -6.97 23.00 -9.23
CA ILE A 20 -6.55 22.77 -7.85
C ILE A 20 -5.26 21.97 -7.87
N GLU A 21 -4.17 22.61 -7.45
CA GLU A 21 -2.89 21.95 -7.25
C GLU A 21 -2.87 21.21 -5.91
N VAL A 22 -2.66 19.90 -5.94
CA VAL A 22 -2.69 19.03 -4.74
C VAL A 22 -1.28 18.72 -4.24
N ILE A 23 -0.35 18.44 -5.15
CA ILE A 23 1.07 18.24 -4.84
C ILE A 23 1.92 18.96 -5.89
N ASN A 24 3.05 19.53 -5.45
CA ASN A 24 3.92 20.34 -6.27
C ASN A 24 5.40 20.05 -6.02
N ASN A 25 6.10 19.67 -7.09
CA ASN A 25 7.55 19.49 -7.13
C ASN A 25 8.08 18.55 -6.01
N ILE A 26 7.41 17.41 -5.81
CA ILE A 26 7.82 16.41 -4.83
C ILE A 26 8.95 15.56 -5.39
N ASN A 27 9.99 15.40 -4.56
CA ASN A 27 11.10 14.49 -4.79
C ASN A 27 11.18 13.51 -3.61
N LEU A 28 11.07 12.21 -3.88
CA LEU A 28 11.10 11.17 -2.84
C LEU A 28 11.81 9.93 -3.41
N SER A 29 12.58 9.28 -2.55
CA SER A 29 13.30 8.05 -2.88
C SER A 29 13.13 7.05 -1.76
N ILE A 30 12.68 5.84 -2.09
CA ILE A 30 12.35 4.75 -1.16
C ILE A 30 13.05 3.49 -1.66
N THR A 31 13.81 2.85 -0.79
CA THR A 31 14.53 1.61 -1.09
C THR A 31 13.78 0.43 -0.46
N GLU A 32 13.92 -0.74 -1.03
CA GLU A 32 13.39 -1.99 -0.47
C GLU A 32 13.83 -2.15 1.00
N GLY A 33 12.86 -2.38 1.90
CA GLY A 33 13.05 -2.44 3.34
C GLY A 33 12.85 -1.12 4.11
N ASP A 34 12.82 0.04 3.42
CA ASP A 34 12.55 1.32 4.09
C ASP A 34 11.13 1.37 4.67
N LYS A 35 10.99 2.13 5.76
CA LYS A 35 9.70 2.39 6.42
C LYS A 35 9.42 3.88 6.37
N VAL A 36 8.46 4.28 5.53
CA VAL A 36 8.13 5.68 5.22
C VAL A 36 6.70 5.99 5.60
N ALA A 37 6.49 6.99 6.46
CA ALA A 37 5.18 7.57 6.73
C ALA A 37 5.01 8.91 6.00
N ILE A 38 3.86 9.10 5.38
CA ILE A 38 3.42 10.35 4.76
C ILE A 38 2.24 10.85 5.57
N THR A 39 2.44 11.95 6.28
CA THR A 39 1.44 12.59 7.14
C THR A 39 0.96 13.93 6.55
N GLY A 40 0.01 14.56 7.18
CA GLY A 40 -0.56 15.85 6.79
C GLY A 40 -2.07 15.91 7.00
N LYS A 41 -2.64 17.10 6.89
CA LYS A 41 -4.08 17.33 7.07
C LYS A 41 -4.93 16.48 6.14
N SER A 42 -6.22 16.28 6.48
CA SER A 42 -7.18 15.67 5.55
C SER A 42 -7.23 16.50 4.26
N GLY A 43 -7.23 15.83 3.10
CA GLY A 43 -7.20 16.50 1.80
C GLY A 43 -5.83 17.05 1.36
N ALA A 44 -4.75 16.88 2.13
CA ALA A 44 -3.42 17.40 1.78
C ALA A 44 -2.75 16.70 0.57
N GLY A 45 -3.33 15.63 0.04
CA GLY A 45 -2.77 14.91 -1.12
C GLY A 45 -2.01 13.63 -0.78
N LYS A 46 -2.09 13.13 0.46
CA LYS A 46 -1.40 11.89 0.89
C LYS A 46 -1.76 10.69 0.02
N SER A 47 -3.05 10.38 -0.09
CA SER A 47 -3.54 9.27 -0.93
C SER A 47 -3.22 9.50 -2.42
N THR A 48 -3.27 10.76 -2.90
CA THR A 48 -2.88 11.11 -4.26
C THR A 48 -1.42 10.77 -4.52
N LEU A 49 -0.51 11.15 -3.61
CA LEU A 49 0.91 10.81 -3.73
C LEU A 49 1.11 9.30 -3.72
N LEU A 50 0.46 8.58 -2.80
CA LEU A 50 0.51 7.11 -2.75
C LEU A 50 0.06 6.49 -4.08
N GLN A 51 -1.08 6.92 -4.62
CA GLN A 51 -1.64 6.37 -5.86
C GLN A 51 -0.72 6.61 -7.07
N ILE A 52 -0.08 7.77 -7.14
CA ILE A 52 0.86 8.07 -8.24
C ILE A 52 2.14 7.23 -8.10
N LEU A 53 2.74 7.14 -6.90
CA LEU A 53 3.89 6.29 -6.64
C LEU A 53 3.62 4.82 -6.98
N ALA A 54 2.40 4.40 -6.75
CA ALA A 54 1.93 3.05 -7.02
C ALA A 54 1.45 2.83 -8.47
N SER A 55 1.58 3.82 -9.35
CA SER A 55 1.09 3.81 -10.74
C SER A 55 -0.42 3.57 -10.90
N LEU A 56 -1.22 3.91 -9.88
CA LEU A 56 -2.69 3.85 -9.94
C LEU A 56 -3.28 5.14 -10.51
N ASP A 57 -2.54 6.26 -10.41
CA ASP A 57 -2.85 7.53 -11.04
C ASP A 57 -1.60 8.08 -11.74
N SER A 58 -1.78 9.01 -12.67
CA SER A 58 -0.68 9.64 -13.41
C SER A 58 -0.42 11.04 -12.86
N PRO A 59 0.84 11.49 -12.76
CA PRO A 59 1.16 12.87 -12.40
C PRO A 59 0.76 13.82 -13.52
N THR A 60 0.54 15.10 -13.18
CA THR A 60 0.39 16.18 -14.17
C THR A 60 1.74 16.56 -14.77
N SER A 61 2.81 16.52 -13.96
CA SER A 61 4.20 16.68 -14.39
C SER A 61 5.15 15.93 -13.46
N GLY A 62 6.41 15.81 -13.87
CA GLY A 62 7.40 14.98 -13.18
C GLY A 62 7.30 13.51 -13.57
N ARG A 63 8.04 12.65 -12.89
CA ARG A 63 8.18 11.23 -13.27
C ARG A 63 8.32 10.34 -12.05
N VAL A 64 7.89 9.08 -12.22
CA VAL A 64 8.09 7.99 -11.24
C VAL A 64 8.92 6.89 -11.88
N TYR A 65 9.85 6.35 -11.11
CA TYR A 65 10.75 5.29 -11.55
C TYR A 65 10.73 4.13 -10.57
N LEU A 66 10.73 2.92 -11.09
CA LEU A 66 11.13 1.73 -10.33
C LEU A 66 12.47 1.26 -10.89
N ASP A 67 13.51 1.35 -10.08
CA ASP A 67 14.90 1.15 -10.48
C ASP A 67 15.26 2.12 -11.64
N LYS A 68 15.46 1.60 -12.85
CA LYS A 68 15.75 2.39 -14.06
C LYS A 68 14.54 2.55 -14.98
N THR A 69 13.40 1.96 -14.61
CA THR A 69 12.20 1.94 -15.45
C THR A 69 11.35 3.18 -15.19
N ASP A 70 11.23 4.06 -16.18
CA ASP A 70 10.34 5.21 -16.15
C ASP A 70 8.89 4.77 -16.41
N PHE A 71 7.96 5.05 -15.48
CA PHE A 71 6.56 4.68 -15.64
C PHE A 71 5.89 5.36 -16.83
N ALA A 72 6.32 6.58 -17.17
CA ALA A 72 5.78 7.31 -18.31
C ALA A 72 6.14 6.66 -19.68
N SER A 73 7.13 5.78 -19.71
CA SER A 73 7.51 5.03 -20.92
C SER A 73 6.72 3.73 -21.13
N LEU A 74 5.89 3.34 -20.15
CA LEU A 74 5.18 2.08 -20.16
C LEU A 74 3.73 2.25 -20.65
N SER A 75 3.22 1.21 -21.29
CA SER A 75 1.78 1.04 -21.54
C SER A 75 1.01 0.72 -20.26
N ASN A 76 -0.31 0.80 -20.29
CA ASN A 76 -1.16 0.39 -19.18
C ASN A 76 -0.92 -1.08 -18.76
N ASP A 77 -0.67 -1.96 -19.71
CA ASP A 77 -0.31 -3.36 -19.42
C ASP A 77 1.05 -3.45 -18.74
N GLY A 78 2.05 -2.67 -19.19
CA GLY A 78 3.35 -2.57 -18.55
C GLY A 78 3.25 -2.09 -17.10
N LEU A 79 2.48 -1.04 -16.83
CA LEU A 79 2.21 -0.56 -15.47
C LEU A 79 1.47 -1.61 -14.63
N SER A 80 0.53 -2.35 -15.22
CA SER A 80 -0.16 -3.44 -14.51
C SER A 80 0.79 -4.56 -14.12
N GLN A 81 1.76 -4.90 -14.97
CA GLN A 81 2.82 -5.86 -14.65
C GLN A 81 3.75 -5.34 -13.53
N ILE A 82 4.11 -4.05 -13.53
CA ILE A 82 4.87 -3.44 -12.43
C ILE A 82 4.12 -3.61 -11.11
N ARG A 83 2.84 -3.23 -11.06
CA ARG A 83 2.00 -3.38 -9.85
C ARG A 83 1.95 -4.82 -9.39
N LEU A 84 1.60 -5.73 -10.29
CA LEU A 84 1.41 -7.14 -9.98
C LEU A 84 2.66 -7.80 -9.38
N HIS A 85 3.86 -7.43 -9.85
CA HIS A 85 5.09 -8.08 -9.44
C HIS A 85 5.83 -7.40 -8.29
N ASN A 86 5.56 -6.10 -8.04
CA ASN A 86 6.38 -5.35 -7.10
C ASN A 86 5.57 -4.71 -5.97
N PHE A 87 4.24 -4.54 -6.11
CA PHE A 87 3.44 -3.74 -5.20
C PHE A 87 2.35 -4.55 -4.51
N GLY A 88 2.16 -4.28 -3.21
CA GLY A 88 1.00 -4.68 -2.44
C GLY A 88 0.21 -3.45 -2.01
N PHE A 89 -1.10 -3.61 -1.76
CA PHE A 89 -1.98 -2.51 -1.37
C PHE A 89 -2.87 -2.92 -0.21
N VAL A 90 -2.93 -2.06 0.80
CA VAL A 90 -3.87 -2.15 1.92
C VAL A 90 -4.58 -0.80 2.05
N TYR A 91 -5.89 -0.80 1.97
CA TYR A 91 -6.75 0.38 2.05
C TYR A 91 -7.52 0.41 3.36
N GLN A 92 -8.01 1.60 3.72
CA GLN A 92 -8.92 1.80 4.84
C GLN A 92 -10.21 0.97 4.70
N PHE A 93 -10.79 0.94 3.49
CA PHE A 93 -11.91 0.06 3.13
C PHE A 93 -11.37 -1.18 2.45
N HIS A 94 -11.08 -2.19 3.13
CA HIS A 94 -10.43 -3.48 2.80
C HIS A 94 -10.52 -3.95 1.33
N HIS A 95 -11.55 -3.53 0.56
CA HIS A 95 -11.84 -3.89 -0.84
C HIS A 95 -11.75 -5.41 -1.09
N LEU A 96 -12.31 -6.20 -0.16
CA LEU A 96 -12.46 -7.62 -0.35
C LEU A 96 -13.58 -7.89 -1.34
N LEU A 97 -13.45 -8.94 -2.13
CA LEU A 97 -14.51 -9.40 -3.02
C LEU A 97 -15.50 -10.21 -2.18
N ASP A 98 -16.72 -9.71 -2.07
CA ASP A 98 -17.75 -10.22 -1.15
C ASP A 98 -18.24 -11.63 -1.51
N ASP A 99 -18.15 -12.00 -2.79
CA ASP A 99 -18.54 -13.31 -3.31
C ASP A 99 -17.43 -14.37 -3.17
N LEU A 100 -16.24 -13.98 -2.73
CA LEU A 100 -15.09 -14.85 -2.56
C LEU A 100 -14.80 -15.08 -1.07
N SER A 101 -14.44 -16.31 -0.73
CA SER A 101 -13.95 -16.67 0.61
C SER A 101 -12.63 -15.97 0.95
N VAL A 102 -12.22 -16.05 2.20
CA VAL A 102 -10.91 -15.55 2.67
C VAL A 102 -9.76 -16.13 1.84
N GLU A 103 -9.75 -17.48 1.67
CA GLU A 103 -8.70 -18.15 0.90
C GLU A 103 -8.68 -17.68 -0.56
N GLU A 104 -9.84 -17.54 -1.18
CA GLU A 104 -9.97 -17.07 -2.57
C GLU A 104 -9.54 -15.61 -2.71
N ASN A 105 -9.95 -14.70 -1.80
CA ASN A 105 -9.47 -13.32 -1.79
C ASN A 105 -7.94 -13.23 -1.73
N ILE A 106 -7.30 -14.02 -0.87
CA ILE A 106 -5.84 -14.05 -0.73
C ILE A 106 -5.17 -14.65 -1.96
N SER A 107 -5.82 -15.57 -2.66
CA SER A 107 -5.27 -16.25 -3.84
C SER A 107 -5.27 -15.39 -5.11
N ILE A 108 -6.08 -14.32 -5.18
CA ILE A 108 -6.23 -13.48 -6.37
C ILE A 108 -4.89 -13.03 -6.99
N PRO A 109 -3.95 -12.43 -6.24
CA PRO A 109 -2.69 -11.95 -6.83
C PRO A 109 -1.85 -13.09 -7.43
N LEU A 110 -1.88 -14.27 -6.83
CA LEU A 110 -1.17 -15.45 -7.35
C LEU A 110 -1.86 -16.02 -8.61
N SER A 111 -3.19 -15.97 -8.65
CA SER A 111 -3.96 -16.34 -9.85
C SER A 111 -3.64 -15.41 -11.02
N LEU A 112 -3.59 -14.09 -10.79
CA LEU A 112 -3.24 -13.10 -11.81
C LEU A 112 -1.80 -13.25 -12.32
N LYS A 113 -0.88 -13.79 -11.51
CA LYS A 113 0.48 -14.14 -11.91
C LYS A 113 0.57 -15.50 -12.65
N ASN A 114 -0.53 -16.23 -12.77
CA ASN A 114 -0.54 -17.63 -13.22
C ASN A 114 0.32 -18.55 -12.33
N GLU A 115 0.46 -18.23 -11.06
CA GLU A 115 1.27 -18.96 -10.07
C GLU A 115 0.41 -19.81 -9.11
N LEU A 116 -0.91 -19.95 -9.37
CA LEU A 116 -1.80 -20.73 -8.51
C LEU A 116 -1.60 -22.23 -8.74
N ASN A 117 -0.84 -22.86 -7.82
CA ASN A 117 -0.47 -24.28 -7.87
C ASN A 117 -0.37 -24.87 -6.46
N SER A 118 0.09 -26.11 -6.32
CA SER A 118 0.22 -26.77 -5.01
C SER A 118 1.17 -26.03 -4.03
N LYS A 119 2.23 -25.41 -4.54
CA LYS A 119 3.17 -24.65 -3.71
C LYS A 119 2.55 -23.34 -3.21
N SER A 120 1.79 -22.65 -4.06
CA SER A 120 1.10 -21.42 -3.66
C SER A 120 -0.01 -21.69 -2.65
N LYS A 121 -0.69 -22.82 -2.69
CA LYS A 121 -1.65 -23.24 -1.64
C LYS A 121 -0.97 -23.39 -0.27
N ILE A 122 0.24 -23.93 -0.23
CA ILE A 122 1.03 -23.99 1.01
C ILE A 122 1.38 -22.58 1.50
N LEU A 123 1.77 -21.69 0.58
CA LEU A 123 2.08 -20.30 0.91
C LEU A 123 0.85 -19.55 1.45
N ILE A 124 -0.31 -19.66 0.79
CA ILE A 124 -1.57 -19.06 1.23
C ILE A 124 -1.92 -19.54 2.65
N ASN A 125 -1.87 -20.86 2.89
CA ASN A 125 -2.15 -21.42 4.21
C ASN A 125 -1.17 -20.93 5.28
N LYS A 126 0.12 -20.80 4.94
CA LYS A 126 1.14 -20.25 5.81
C LYS A 126 0.83 -18.79 6.14
N THR A 127 0.55 -17.96 5.13
CA THR A 127 0.22 -16.54 5.31
C THR A 127 -1.03 -16.36 6.17
N MET A 128 -2.07 -17.18 5.98
CA MET A 128 -3.27 -17.15 6.82
C MET A 128 -2.98 -17.48 8.29
N LYS A 129 -2.07 -18.43 8.55
CA LYS A 129 -1.66 -18.77 9.93
C LYS A 129 -0.85 -17.66 10.57
N GLU A 130 0.08 -17.05 9.85
CA GLU A 130 0.89 -15.91 10.32
C GLU A 130 0.05 -14.70 10.67
N LEU A 131 -1.08 -14.51 9.98
CA LEU A 131 -2.02 -13.41 10.21
C LEU A 131 -3.21 -13.80 11.09
N ASP A 132 -3.19 -15.00 11.70
CA ASP A 132 -4.25 -15.50 12.62
C ASP A 132 -5.67 -15.43 12.02
N ILE A 133 -5.80 -15.87 10.75
CA ILE A 133 -7.07 -15.92 10.01
C ILE A 133 -7.33 -17.29 9.35
N TYR A 134 -6.49 -18.29 9.63
CA TYR A 134 -6.61 -19.61 9.01
C TYR A 134 -7.97 -20.28 9.28
N GLU A 135 -8.51 -20.13 10.49
CA GLU A 135 -9.81 -20.71 10.85
C GLU A 135 -10.99 -20.05 10.13
N ARG A 136 -10.74 -18.90 9.47
CA ARG A 136 -11.71 -18.16 8.67
C ARG A 136 -11.61 -18.44 7.16
N LYS A 137 -10.73 -19.34 6.73
CA LYS A 137 -10.39 -19.56 5.31
C LYS A 137 -11.60 -19.73 4.37
N ASN A 138 -12.65 -20.40 4.83
CA ASN A 138 -13.87 -20.66 4.07
C ASN A 138 -14.98 -19.62 4.32
N HIS A 139 -14.74 -18.59 5.16
CA HIS A 139 -15.75 -17.56 5.43
C HIS A 139 -15.76 -16.51 4.30
N LEU A 140 -16.95 -15.99 4.03
CA LEU A 140 -17.14 -14.83 3.18
C LEU A 140 -16.89 -13.54 3.99
N PRO A 141 -16.47 -12.42 3.35
CA PRO A 141 -16.11 -11.17 4.02
C PRO A 141 -17.17 -10.62 4.98
N TRP A 142 -18.45 -10.77 4.66
CA TRP A 142 -19.55 -10.29 5.52
C TRP A 142 -19.68 -11.03 6.86
N LYS A 143 -19.03 -12.20 7.01
CA LYS A 143 -18.97 -12.96 8.28
C LYS A 143 -17.80 -12.58 9.16
N LEU A 144 -16.95 -11.65 8.72
CA LEU A 144 -15.72 -11.26 9.40
C LEU A 144 -15.89 -9.95 10.17
N SER A 145 -15.23 -9.85 11.32
CA SER A 145 -15.03 -8.58 12.02
C SER A 145 -14.16 -7.62 11.21
N GLY A 146 -14.15 -6.32 11.56
CA GLY A 146 -13.30 -5.33 10.88
C GLY A 146 -11.81 -5.69 10.94
N GLY A 147 -11.32 -6.14 12.09
CA GLY A 147 -9.93 -6.57 12.24
C GLY A 147 -9.59 -7.83 11.43
N GLU A 148 -10.50 -8.80 11.35
CA GLU A 148 -10.33 -9.99 10.49
C GLU A 148 -10.30 -9.59 9.01
N LYS A 149 -11.19 -8.70 8.55
CA LYS A 149 -11.16 -8.16 7.18
C LYS A 149 -9.83 -7.48 6.86
N GLN A 150 -9.29 -6.71 7.80
CA GLN A 150 -8.01 -6.04 7.62
C GLN A 150 -6.86 -7.06 7.52
N ARG A 151 -6.85 -8.09 8.35
CA ARG A 151 -5.87 -9.19 8.25
C ARG A 151 -5.94 -9.90 6.90
N VAL A 152 -7.15 -10.13 6.36
CA VAL A 152 -7.33 -10.70 5.00
C VAL A 152 -6.79 -9.77 3.93
N ALA A 153 -7.04 -8.46 4.02
CA ALA A 153 -6.52 -7.46 3.08
C ALA A 153 -4.98 -7.42 3.10
N ILE A 154 -4.37 -7.48 4.30
CA ILE A 154 -2.91 -7.58 4.46
C ILE A 154 -2.40 -8.89 3.86
N ALA A 155 -3.02 -10.03 4.18
CA ALA A 155 -2.64 -11.34 3.63
C ALA A 155 -2.62 -11.32 2.10
N ARG A 156 -3.70 -10.79 1.49
CA ARG A 156 -3.81 -10.63 0.04
C ARG A 156 -2.69 -9.76 -0.52
N ALA A 157 -2.35 -8.67 0.17
CA ALA A 157 -1.33 -7.73 -0.28
C ALA A 157 0.09 -8.32 -0.23
N ILE A 158 0.40 -9.18 0.76
CA ILE A 158 1.76 -9.69 1.00
C ILE A 158 2.00 -11.12 0.48
N VAL A 159 0.97 -11.86 0.09
CA VAL A 159 1.12 -13.28 -0.33
C VAL A 159 2.08 -13.47 -1.49
N THR A 160 2.19 -12.48 -2.38
CA THR A 160 3.16 -12.48 -3.49
C THR A 160 4.55 -11.97 -3.09
N LYS A 161 4.76 -11.59 -1.83
CA LYS A 161 5.99 -10.98 -1.31
C LYS A 161 6.41 -9.78 -2.17
N PRO A 162 5.59 -8.73 -2.21
CA PRO A 162 5.90 -7.52 -2.98
C PRO A 162 7.14 -6.83 -2.40
N LYS A 163 7.82 -6.00 -3.20
CA LYS A 163 8.95 -5.18 -2.73
C LYS A 163 8.49 -3.97 -1.93
N PHE A 164 7.32 -3.42 -2.29
CA PHE A 164 6.73 -2.22 -1.68
C PHE A 164 5.28 -2.48 -1.30
N LEU A 165 4.91 -2.14 -0.07
CA LEU A 165 3.55 -2.23 0.45
C LEU A 165 3.02 -0.81 0.70
N PHE A 166 1.99 -0.44 -0.05
CA PHE A 166 1.30 0.83 0.08
C PHE A 166 0.13 0.69 1.05
N LEU A 167 0.07 1.59 2.04
CA LEU A 167 -0.89 1.58 3.13
C LEU A 167 -1.63 2.93 3.14
N ASP A 168 -2.89 2.95 2.77
CA ASP A 168 -3.72 4.16 2.80
C ASP A 168 -4.70 4.07 3.97
N GLU A 169 -4.39 4.76 5.09
CA GLU A 169 -5.12 4.75 6.35
C GLU A 169 -5.48 3.32 6.83
N PRO A 170 -4.50 2.40 6.97
CA PRO A 170 -4.77 0.97 7.12
C PRO A 170 -5.50 0.59 8.40
N THR A 171 -5.59 1.49 9.37
CA THR A 171 -6.25 1.27 10.67
C THR A 171 -7.40 2.25 10.96
N GLY A 172 -7.73 3.12 10.01
CA GLY A 172 -8.68 4.22 10.21
C GLY A 172 -10.12 3.79 10.56
N ASN A 173 -10.50 2.55 10.26
CA ASN A 173 -11.82 1.99 10.57
C ASN A 173 -11.83 1.03 11.77
N LEU A 174 -10.73 0.94 12.52
CA LEU A 174 -10.57 0.03 13.65
C LEU A 174 -10.59 0.79 14.99
N ASP A 175 -11.06 0.11 16.04
CA ASP A 175 -10.85 0.61 17.38
C ASP A 175 -9.35 0.57 17.74
N ARG A 176 -8.95 1.37 18.76
CA ARG A 176 -7.55 1.57 19.13
C ARG A 176 -6.80 0.26 19.44
N LYS A 177 -7.45 -0.70 20.09
CA LYS A 177 -6.82 -1.99 20.43
C LYS A 177 -6.56 -2.82 19.19
N ASN A 178 -7.53 -2.94 18.29
CA ASN A 178 -7.37 -3.66 17.02
C ASN A 178 -6.39 -2.93 16.09
N ALA A 179 -6.40 -1.58 16.08
CA ALA A 179 -5.44 -0.79 15.31
C ALA A 179 -3.99 -1.11 15.70
N SER A 180 -3.66 -1.08 17.01
CA SER A 180 -2.31 -1.41 17.49
C SER A 180 -1.85 -2.81 17.11
N VAL A 181 -2.75 -3.81 17.18
CA VAL A 181 -2.43 -5.19 16.76
C VAL A 181 -2.13 -5.25 15.25
N ILE A 182 -2.94 -4.58 14.42
CA ILE A 182 -2.74 -4.54 12.96
C ILE A 182 -1.44 -3.80 12.60
N GLN A 183 -1.14 -2.69 13.26
CA GLN A 183 0.10 -1.93 13.07
C GLN A 183 1.32 -2.80 13.35
N SER A 184 1.36 -3.47 14.51
CA SER A 184 2.45 -4.38 14.87
C SER A 184 2.62 -5.50 13.83
N LEU A 185 1.51 -6.07 13.36
CA LEU A 185 1.50 -7.13 12.36
C LEU A 185 2.06 -6.67 11.00
N ILE A 186 1.75 -5.45 10.57
CA ILE A 186 2.29 -4.86 9.34
C ILE A 186 3.82 -4.75 9.42
N PHE A 187 4.35 -4.22 10.53
CA PHE A 187 5.80 -4.11 10.73
C PHE A 187 6.47 -5.49 10.80
N GLU A 188 5.90 -6.44 11.54
CA GLU A 188 6.42 -7.81 11.61
C GLU A 188 6.52 -8.45 10.23
N MET A 189 5.48 -8.32 9.40
CA MET A 189 5.48 -8.87 8.04
C MET A 189 6.48 -8.14 7.12
N SER A 190 6.61 -6.82 7.28
CA SER A 190 7.61 -6.02 6.56
C SER A 190 9.03 -6.50 6.87
N ASP A 191 9.38 -6.61 8.14
CA ASP A 191 10.71 -7.07 8.58
C ASP A 191 11.01 -8.50 8.11
N LYS A 192 10.02 -9.39 8.27
CA LYS A 192 10.15 -10.80 7.90
C LYS A 192 10.40 -11.03 6.42
N TYR A 193 9.79 -10.22 5.56
CA TYR A 193 9.85 -10.39 4.12
C TYR A 193 10.70 -9.34 3.40
N GLY A 194 11.29 -8.38 4.13
CA GLY A 194 12.10 -7.31 3.56
C GLY A 194 11.29 -6.31 2.71
N ILE A 195 10.01 -6.11 3.03
CA ILE A 195 9.08 -5.28 2.27
C ILE A 195 9.22 -3.82 2.71
N ALA A 196 9.42 -2.88 1.79
CA ALA A 196 9.33 -1.47 2.11
C ALA A 196 7.89 -1.06 2.41
N LEU A 197 7.66 -0.29 3.48
CA LEU A 197 6.36 0.27 3.85
C LEU A 197 6.26 1.73 3.40
N ILE A 198 5.15 2.08 2.76
CA ILE A 198 4.81 3.46 2.39
C ILE A 198 3.39 3.70 2.89
N SER A 199 3.26 4.43 4.00
CA SER A 199 1.96 4.64 4.65
C SER A 199 1.52 6.10 4.56
N ALA A 200 0.32 6.34 4.05
CA ALA A 200 -0.40 7.58 4.24
C ALA A 200 -1.28 7.41 5.48
N THR A 201 -1.04 8.20 6.53
CA THR A 201 -1.80 8.12 7.77
C THR A 201 -1.77 9.42 8.57
N HIS A 202 -2.73 9.59 9.45
CA HIS A 202 -2.79 10.65 10.46
C HIS A 202 -2.75 10.10 11.89
N ASP A 203 -2.61 8.79 12.04
CA ASP A 203 -2.51 8.12 13.35
C ASP A 203 -1.09 8.32 13.93
N ASN A 204 -0.99 9.15 14.97
CA ASN A 204 0.29 9.50 15.59
C ASN A 204 0.98 8.30 16.23
N ASP A 205 0.22 7.36 16.82
CA ASP A 205 0.79 6.14 17.42
C ASP A 205 1.45 5.29 16.32
N PHE A 206 0.84 5.23 15.13
CA PHE A 206 1.41 4.51 13.98
C PHE A 206 2.60 5.25 13.36
N ILE A 207 2.49 6.57 13.17
CA ILE A 207 3.56 7.41 12.60
C ILE A 207 4.85 7.28 13.40
N SER A 208 4.78 7.26 14.75
CA SER A 208 5.95 7.17 15.62
C SER A 208 6.77 5.87 15.46
N SER A 209 6.21 4.86 14.80
CA SER A 209 6.89 3.59 14.51
C SER A 209 7.71 3.61 13.21
N PHE A 210 7.62 4.68 12.41
CA PHE A 210 8.34 4.80 11.15
C PHE A 210 9.66 5.53 11.30
N GLU A 211 10.69 5.08 10.56
CA GLU A 211 12.03 5.68 10.57
C GLU A 211 12.12 6.95 9.73
N ASN A 212 11.32 7.04 8.67
CA ASN A 212 11.30 8.17 7.76
C ASN A 212 9.89 8.77 7.72
N ILE A 213 9.75 9.96 8.28
CA ILE A 213 8.47 10.64 8.36
C ILE A 213 8.51 11.89 7.47
N TYR A 214 7.50 12.00 6.62
CA TYR A 214 7.31 13.15 5.73
C TYR A 214 5.93 13.77 5.96
N GLU A 215 5.85 15.10 5.91
CA GLU A 215 4.59 15.82 5.98
C GLU A 215 4.29 16.54 4.67
N ILE A 216 3.06 16.37 4.18
CA ILE A 216 2.54 17.23 3.12
C ILE A 216 1.93 18.46 3.78
N SER A 217 2.60 19.62 3.59
CA SER A 217 2.16 20.93 4.07
C SER A 217 2.06 21.91 2.89
N GLY A 218 0.88 22.48 2.70
CA GLY A 218 0.53 23.13 1.43
C GLY A 218 0.49 22.07 0.33
N THR A 219 1.33 22.22 -0.67
CA THR A 219 1.46 21.24 -1.79
C THR A 219 2.81 20.52 -1.80
N LYS A 220 3.67 20.76 -0.79
CA LYS A 220 5.06 20.28 -0.73
C LYS A 220 5.23 19.17 0.30
N LEU A 221 6.17 18.28 0.02
CA LEU A 221 6.59 17.21 0.93
C LEU A 221 7.85 17.64 1.69
N ASN A 222 7.78 17.65 3.01
CA ASN A 222 8.90 18.00 3.89
C ASN A 222 9.25 16.81 4.77
N LYS A 223 10.53 16.47 4.89
CA LYS A 223 10.98 15.46 5.84
C LYS A 223 10.92 16.06 7.25
N ILE A 224 10.26 15.36 8.16
CA ILE A 224 10.24 15.70 9.59
C ILE A 224 11.47 15.03 10.20
N TYR A 225 12.33 15.85 10.81
CA TYR A 225 13.46 15.37 11.62
C TYR A 225 12.97 15.34 13.08
N GLU A 226 13.00 14.19 13.70
CA GLU A 226 13.02 14.09 15.15
C GLU A 226 14.46 14.17 15.68
#